data_f4fdd2fb2802cbc1c0d75ec90d939385
#
_entry.id   f4fdd2fb2802cbc1c0d75ec90d939385
#
_cell.length_a   1.000
_cell.length_b   1.000
_cell.length_c   1.000
_cell.angle_alpha   90.00
_cell.angle_beta   90.00
_cell.angle_gamma   90.00
#
_symmetry.space_group_name_H-M   'P 1'
#
loop_
_entity.id
_entity.type
_entity.pdbx_description
1 polymer ?
#
loop_
_entity_poly.entity_id
_entity_poly.type
_entity_poly.pdbx_seq_one_letter_code
_entity_poly.pdbx_strand_id
1 'polypeptide(L)'
;MVLIGMVDSPFVRRVAVSMQFLAIPFEHRNWSVGKDFDRIREFNPLGRVPTLVLESGEVLMESAAILDYLDERAGVERALLPTHGAGRRAAQKIMAIVLGAGRADVRK
;
A
#
# COMPACT_ATOMS: atom_id res chain seq x y z
N MET A 1 8.03 1.62 10.67
CA MET A 1 7.07 2.19 9.71
C MET A 1 5.65 2.12 10.26
N VAL A 2 4.83 3.07 9.89
CA VAL A 2 3.42 3.12 10.29
C VAL A 2 2.57 3.15 9.03
N LEU A 3 1.68 2.15 8.88
CA LEU A 3 0.71 2.12 7.79
C LEU A 3 -0.63 2.62 8.30
N ILE A 4 -1.15 3.66 7.69
CA ILE A 4 -2.41 4.28 8.07
C ILE A 4 -3.49 3.94 7.05
N GLY A 5 -4.61 3.43 7.53
CA GLY A 5 -5.78 3.14 6.71
C GLY A 5 -6.46 1.84 7.11
N MET A 6 -7.74 1.73 6.82
CA MET A 6 -8.51 0.51 7.08
C MET A 6 -8.31 -0.51 5.97
N VAL A 7 -8.23 -1.80 6.35
CA VAL A 7 -7.97 -2.88 5.37
C VAL A 7 -9.16 -3.21 4.48
N ASP A 8 -10.32 -2.63 4.70
CA ASP A 8 -11.44 -2.73 3.79
C ASP A 8 -11.16 -1.97 2.47
N SER A 9 -10.26 -0.98 2.51
CA SER A 9 -9.78 -0.34 1.30
C SER A 9 -8.88 -1.30 0.52
N PRO A 10 -9.15 -1.58 -0.76
CA PRO A 10 -8.28 -2.45 -1.57
C PRO A 10 -6.87 -1.89 -1.71
N PHE A 11 -6.72 -0.59 -1.67
CA PHE A 11 -5.41 0.06 -1.77
C PHE A 11 -4.58 -0.13 -0.49
N VAL A 12 -5.21 0.02 0.67
CA VAL A 12 -4.56 -0.24 1.97
C VAL A 12 -4.21 -1.72 2.09
N ARG A 13 -5.13 -2.60 1.74
CA ARG A 13 -4.92 -4.05 1.79
C ARG A 13 -3.75 -4.49 0.91
N ARG A 14 -3.63 -3.92 -0.29
CA ARG A 14 -2.53 -4.19 -1.20
C ARG A 14 -1.18 -3.89 -0.55
N VAL A 15 -1.07 -2.76 0.12
CA VAL A 15 0.16 -2.36 0.82
C VAL A 15 0.44 -3.27 2.01
N ALA A 16 -0.57 -3.53 2.84
CA ALA A 16 -0.43 -4.37 4.03
C ALA A 16 0.04 -5.79 3.69
N VAL A 17 -0.59 -6.40 2.68
CA VAL A 17 -0.23 -7.75 2.23
C VAL A 17 1.20 -7.75 1.66
N SER A 18 1.56 -6.73 0.89
CA SER A 18 2.91 -6.63 0.34
C SER A 18 3.97 -6.52 1.43
N MET A 19 3.71 -5.72 2.46
CA MET A 19 4.65 -5.59 3.59
C MET A 19 4.80 -6.90 4.35
N GLN A 20 3.70 -7.62 4.58
CA GLN A 20 3.75 -8.93 5.23
C GLN A 20 4.52 -9.94 4.38
N PHE A 21 4.27 -9.97 3.09
CA PHE A 21 4.97 -10.88 2.17
C PHE A 21 6.47 -10.60 2.14
N LEU A 22 6.86 -9.33 2.15
CA LEU A 22 8.27 -8.93 2.14
C LEU A 22 8.91 -8.97 3.53
N ALA A 23 8.16 -9.38 4.55
CA ALA A 23 8.61 -9.44 5.94
C ALA A 23 9.13 -8.09 6.46
N ILE A 24 8.47 -7.01 6.04
CA ILE A 24 8.76 -5.66 6.51
C ILE A 24 7.83 -5.35 7.69
N PRO A 25 8.35 -5.17 8.91
CA PRO A 25 7.51 -4.90 10.06
C PRO A 25 6.92 -3.51 10.01
N PHE A 26 5.68 -3.37 10.46
CA PHE A 26 5.00 -2.08 10.52
C PHE A 26 3.95 -2.06 11.63
N GLU A 27 3.70 -0.87 12.18
CA GLU A 27 2.55 -0.62 13.02
C GLU A 27 1.38 -0.29 12.09
N HIS A 28 0.22 -0.88 12.34
CA HIS A 28 -0.98 -0.60 11.55
C HIS A 28 -1.93 0.28 12.36
N ARG A 29 -2.23 1.47 11.85
CA ARG A 29 -3.25 2.34 12.40
C ARG A 29 -4.49 2.24 11.54
N ASN A 30 -5.49 1.55 12.05
CA ASN A 30 -6.71 1.22 11.34
C ASN A 30 -7.67 2.42 11.33
N TRP A 31 -7.21 3.55 10.83
CA TRP A 31 -7.96 4.80 10.80
C TRP A 31 -8.86 4.90 9.58
N SER A 32 -10.07 5.37 9.80
CA SER A 32 -11.08 5.59 8.78
C SER A 32 -11.01 7.02 8.27
N VAL A 33 -11.08 7.20 6.95
CA VAL A 33 -11.16 8.54 6.36
C VAL A 33 -12.38 9.30 6.90
N GLY A 34 -13.48 8.60 7.19
CA GLY A 34 -14.68 9.23 7.72
C GLY A 34 -14.56 9.70 9.15
N LYS A 35 -13.91 8.91 10.02
CA LYS A 35 -13.82 9.23 11.45
C LYS A 35 -12.53 9.92 11.84
N ASP A 36 -11.42 9.58 11.19
CA ASP A 36 -10.08 9.97 11.59
C ASP A 36 -9.43 10.92 10.59
N PHE A 37 -10.25 11.61 9.80
CA PHE A 37 -9.77 12.49 8.74
C PHE A 37 -8.75 13.52 9.25
N ASP A 38 -9.02 14.14 10.38
CA ASP A 38 -8.10 15.15 10.93
C ASP A 38 -6.78 14.54 11.37
N ARG A 39 -6.80 13.32 11.93
CA ARG A 39 -5.58 12.60 12.31
C ARG A 39 -4.76 12.22 11.07
N ILE A 40 -5.43 11.77 10.02
CA ILE A 40 -4.76 11.40 8.77
C ILE A 40 -4.12 12.63 8.15
N ARG A 41 -4.77 13.77 8.19
CA ARG A 41 -4.25 15.02 7.65
C ARG A 41 -2.99 15.51 8.37
N GLU A 42 -2.76 15.10 9.59
CA GLU A 42 -1.51 15.43 10.29
C GLU A 42 -0.30 14.81 9.59
N PHE A 43 -0.50 13.70 8.90
CA PHE A 43 0.56 13.00 8.17
C PHE A 43 0.46 13.22 6.66
N ASN A 44 -0.74 13.23 6.13
CA ASN A 44 -1.01 13.36 4.70
C ASN A 44 -1.98 14.53 4.48
N PRO A 45 -1.52 15.64 3.90
CA PRO A 45 -2.37 16.83 3.70
C PRO A 45 -3.64 16.55 2.90
N LEU A 46 -3.65 15.52 2.07
CA LEU A 46 -4.81 15.13 1.27
C LEU A 46 -5.83 14.36 2.09
N GLY A 47 -5.47 13.87 3.28
CA GLY A 47 -6.37 13.11 4.14
C GLY A 47 -6.78 11.77 3.55
N ARG A 48 -5.92 11.16 2.74
CA ARG A 48 -6.21 9.90 2.04
C ARG A 48 -5.46 8.73 2.63
N VAL A 49 -5.96 7.53 2.34
CA VAL A 49 -5.31 6.27 2.69
C VAL A 49 -5.05 5.47 1.39
N PRO A 50 -4.01 4.62 1.32
CA PRO A 50 -3.01 4.40 2.35
C PRO A 50 -2.03 5.56 2.50
N THR A 51 -1.53 5.73 3.71
CA THR A 51 -0.42 6.64 4.02
C THR A 51 0.62 5.82 4.77
N LEU A 52 1.86 5.86 4.33
CA LEU A 52 2.96 5.15 4.98
C LEU A 52 3.96 6.14 5.54
N VAL A 53 4.20 6.06 6.86
CA VAL A 53 5.20 6.88 7.54
C VAL A 53 6.44 6.03 7.74
N LEU A 54 7.56 6.46 7.16
CA LEU A 54 8.82 5.74 7.25
C LEU A 54 9.51 6.01 8.61
N GLU A 55 10.52 5.20 8.93
CA GLU A 55 11.31 5.39 10.14
C GLU A 55 11.97 6.77 10.19
N SER A 56 12.31 7.34 9.04
CA SER A 56 12.89 8.68 8.94
C SER A 56 11.90 9.81 9.21
N GLY A 57 10.60 9.50 9.24
CA GLY A 57 9.55 10.50 9.31
C GLY A 57 9.00 10.91 7.95
N GLU A 58 9.64 10.49 6.87
CA GLU A 58 9.12 10.76 5.53
C GLU A 58 7.76 10.08 5.35
N VAL A 59 6.83 10.76 4.68
CA VAL A 59 5.48 10.26 4.44
C VAL A 59 5.29 9.96 2.96
N LEU A 60 4.89 8.73 2.67
CA LEU A 60 4.56 8.30 1.30
C LEU A 60 3.05 8.17 1.16
N MET A 61 2.55 8.60 0.01
CA MET A 61 1.13 8.58 -0.34
C MET A 61 0.96 7.83 -1.65
N GLU A 62 -0.25 7.34 -1.89
CA GLU A 62 -0.63 6.55 -3.06
C GLU A 62 0.00 5.15 -3.04
N SER A 63 -0.86 4.16 -3.22
CA SER A 63 -0.43 2.76 -3.12
C SER A 63 0.68 2.41 -4.11
N ALA A 64 0.64 2.96 -5.32
CA ALA A 64 1.66 2.69 -6.33
C ALA A 64 3.04 3.18 -5.91
N ALA A 65 3.12 4.41 -5.37
CA ALA A 65 4.38 4.96 -4.90
C ALA A 65 4.91 4.21 -3.68
N ILE A 66 4.01 3.82 -2.78
CA ILE A 66 4.36 3.03 -1.60
C ILE A 66 4.94 1.69 -2.01
N LEU A 67 4.28 0.99 -2.94
CA LEU A 67 4.75 -0.32 -3.41
C LEU A 67 6.09 -0.23 -4.11
N ASP A 68 6.31 0.82 -4.88
CA ASP A 68 7.60 1.06 -5.53
C ASP A 68 8.72 1.21 -4.49
N TYR A 69 8.46 1.97 -3.43
CA TYR A 69 9.41 2.11 -2.34
C TYR A 69 9.69 0.78 -1.64
N LEU A 70 8.65 -0.02 -1.39
CA LEU A 70 8.82 -1.32 -0.73
C LEU A 70 9.66 -2.27 -1.57
N ASP A 71 9.45 -2.29 -2.88
CA ASP A 71 10.24 -3.11 -3.79
C ASP A 71 11.71 -2.66 -3.82
N GLU A 72 11.94 -1.36 -3.84
CA GLU A 72 13.30 -0.80 -3.77
C GLU A 72 13.99 -1.19 -2.46
N ARG A 73 13.27 -1.07 -1.34
CA ARG A 73 13.79 -1.41 -0.02
C ARG A 73 14.10 -2.91 0.10
N ALA A 74 13.25 -3.75 -0.48
CA ALA A 74 13.43 -5.21 -0.42
C ALA A 74 14.59 -5.70 -1.30
N GLY A 75 14.93 -4.94 -2.35
CA GLY A 75 15.93 -5.34 -3.33
C GLY A 75 15.37 -6.27 -4.39
N VAL A 76 16.12 -6.45 -5.47
CA VAL A 76 15.67 -7.18 -6.66
C VAL A 76 15.23 -8.61 -6.34
N GLU A 77 15.95 -9.30 -5.46
CA GLU A 77 15.69 -10.71 -5.14
C GLU A 77 14.41 -10.93 -4.36
N ARG A 78 13.95 -9.90 -3.62
CA ARG A 78 12.79 -10.01 -2.75
C ARG A 78 11.62 -9.17 -3.22
N ALA A 79 11.79 -8.38 -4.28
CA ALA A 79 10.73 -7.53 -4.80
C ALA A 79 9.54 -8.36 -5.26
N LEU A 80 8.33 -7.86 -5.00
CA LEU A 80 7.09 -8.50 -5.43
C LEU A 80 6.93 -8.47 -6.94
N LEU A 81 7.41 -7.38 -7.57
CA LEU A 81 7.40 -7.24 -9.02
C LEU A 81 8.81 -7.42 -9.54
N PRO A 82 9.04 -8.41 -10.40
CA PRO A 82 10.30 -8.50 -11.13
C PRO A 82 10.56 -7.19 -11.87
N THR A 83 11.84 -6.83 -12.01
CA THR A 83 12.22 -5.54 -12.57
C THR A 83 11.87 -5.38 -14.05
N HIS A 84 11.73 -6.50 -14.77
CA HIS A 84 11.44 -6.48 -16.20
C HIS A 84 10.92 -7.84 -16.67
N GLY A 85 10.43 -7.88 -17.91
CA GLY A 85 10.09 -9.11 -18.61
C GLY A 85 8.69 -9.65 -18.29
N ALA A 86 8.48 -10.89 -18.70
CA ALA A 86 7.17 -11.55 -18.60
C ALA A 86 6.74 -11.76 -17.15
N GLY A 87 7.67 -12.03 -16.25
CA GLY A 87 7.38 -12.19 -14.83
C GLY A 87 6.79 -10.91 -14.22
N ARG A 88 7.34 -9.75 -14.59
CA ARG A 88 6.82 -8.47 -14.12
C ARG A 88 5.39 -8.24 -14.63
N ARG A 89 5.15 -8.52 -15.90
CA ARG A 89 3.82 -8.36 -16.49
C ARG A 89 2.79 -9.28 -15.84
N ALA A 90 3.17 -10.53 -15.57
CA ALA A 90 2.30 -11.49 -14.91
C ALA A 90 1.93 -11.05 -13.49
N ALA A 91 2.91 -10.57 -12.73
CA ALA A 91 2.69 -10.07 -11.38
C ALA A 91 1.78 -8.84 -11.37
N GLN A 92 2.00 -7.91 -12.30
CA GLN A 92 1.15 -6.72 -12.44
C GLN A 92 -0.28 -7.09 -12.78
N LYS A 93 -0.47 -8.10 -13.64
CA LYS A 93 -1.81 -8.59 -14.01
C LYS A 93 -2.54 -9.16 -12.79
N ILE A 94 -1.86 -9.95 -11.97
CA ILE A 94 -2.45 -10.51 -10.75
C ILE A 94 -2.86 -9.39 -9.80
N MET A 95 -2.01 -8.39 -9.60
CA MET A 95 -2.33 -7.26 -8.72
C MET A 95 -3.52 -6.46 -9.25
N ALA A 96 -3.61 -6.29 -10.56
CA ALA A 96 -4.73 -5.60 -11.19
C ALA A 96 -6.04 -6.35 -10.96
N ILE A 97 -6.01 -7.69 -11.03
CA ILE A 97 -7.19 -8.53 -10.78
C ILE A 97 -7.64 -8.38 -9.32
N VAL A 98 -6.71 -8.40 -8.38
CA VAL A 98 -7.02 -8.24 -6.94
C VAL A 98 -7.68 -6.88 -6.67
N LEU A 99 -7.13 -5.81 -7.24
CA LEU A 99 -7.72 -4.47 -7.10
C LEU A 99 -9.07 -4.37 -7.82
N GLY A 100 -9.16 -4.98 -9.00
CA GLY A 100 -10.40 -5.00 -9.77
C GLY A 100 -11.53 -5.71 -9.06
N ALA A 101 -11.26 -6.83 -8.39
CA ALA A 101 -12.25 -7.55 -7.61
C ALA A 101 -12.78 -6.69 -6.46
N GLY A 102 -11.89 -5.97 -5.75
CA GLY A 102 -12.29 -5.06 -4.69
C GLY A 102 -13.17 -3.92 -5.21
N ARG A 103 -12.83 -3.38 -6.38
CA ARG A 103 -13.62 -2.32 -7.01
C ARG A 103 -14.98 -2.80 -7.50
N ALA A 104 -15.03 -4.03 -8.00
CA ALA A 104 -16.30 -4.62 -8.45
C ALA A 104 -17.31 -4.67 -7.30
N ASP A 105 -16.88 -4.99 -6.09
CA ASP A 105 -17.74 -4.98 -4.92
C ASP A 105 -18.27 -3.58 -4.61
N VAL A 106 -17.45 -2.57 -4.78
CA VAL A 106 -17.83 -1.18 -4.55
C VAL A 106 -18.85 -0.70 -5.58
N ARG A 107 -18.76 -1.20 -6.80
CA ARG A 107 -19.64 -0.78 -7.92
C ARG A 107 -21.03 -1.37 -7.87
N LYS A 108 -21.22 -2.39 -7.08
CA LYS A 108 -22.54 -3.01 -6.91
C LYS A 108 -23.42 -2.16 -6.03
#